data_0795f75b751abbec82b169346f292372
#
_entry.id   0795f75b751abbec82b169346f292372
#
_cell.length_a   1.000
_cell.length_b   1.000
_cell.length_c   1.000
_cell.angle_alpha   90.00
_cell.angle_beta   90.00
_cell.angle_gamma   90.00
#
_symmetry.space_group_name_H-M   'P 1'
#
loop_
_entity.id
_entity.type
_entity.pdbx_description
1 polymer ?
#
loop_
_entity_poly.entity_id
_entity_poly.type
_entity_poly.pdbx_seq_one_letter_code
_entity_poly.pdbx_strand_id
1 'polypeptide(L)'
;AQVSGGGRLIYLGAGTSGRLGILDASECPPTYGVKPGLVVGLIAGGEYAIQHAVEGAEDSREGGVNDLKNIGLTAQDVVVGIAASGRTPYVIAGLEYARQLGCRTVGISCNPGSAVSTTAEFAITPIVGAEVVTGSSRMKAGTAQKLVLNMLSTGLMIKSGKVFGNLMVDVVATNEKLHVRQVNIVKNATGCNAEQAEAAL
;
A
#
# COMPACT_ATOMS: atom_id res chain seq x y z
N ALA A 1 -11.72 -4.77 9.52
CA ALA A 1 -13.10 -5.16 9.23
C ALA A 1 -13.33 -5.33 7.73
N GLN A 2 -13.09 -4.32 6.87
CA GLN A 2 -13.37 -4.41 5.42
C GLN A 2 -12.55 -5.53 4.75
N VAL A 3 -11.23 -5.53 4.90
CA VAL A 3 -10.35 -6.54 4.29
C VAL A 3 -10.63 -7.95 4.85
N SER A 4 -10.92 -8.08 6.15
CA SER A 4 -11.32 -9.38 6.74
C SER A 4 -12.70 -9.85 6.23
N GLY A 5 -13.52 -8.94 5.70
CA GLY A 5 -14.81 -9.24 5.07
C GLY A 5 -14.72 -9.55 3.57
N GLY A 6 -13.52 -9.71 3.02
CA GLY A 6 -13.29 -10.02 1.60
C GLY A 6 -12.95 -8.82 0.72
N GLY A 7 -12.84 -7.62 1.28
CA GLY A 7 -12.38 -6.43 0.57
C GLY A 7 -10.86 -6.40 0.39
N ARG A 8 -10.38 -5.47 -0.44
CA ARG A 8 -8.96 -5.26 -0.76
C ARG A 8 -8.47 -3.92 -0.18
N LEU A 9 -7.15 -3.79 -0.02
CA LEU A 9 -6.47 -2.53 0.22
C LEU A 9 -5.91 -2.01 -1.12
N ILE A 10 -6.36 -0.84 -1.57
CA ILE A 10 -6.02 -0.31 -2.89
C ILE A 10 -5.29 1.02 -2.71
N TYR A 11 -4.05 1.09 -3.16
CA TYR A 11 -3.24 2.29 -3.22
C TYR A 11 -3.44 2.98 -4.58
N LEU A 12 -3.66 4.28 -4.57
CA LEU A 12 -3.88 5.11 -5.76
C LEU A 12 -2.96 6.32 -5.71
N GLY A 13 -2.03 6.44 -6.64
CA GLY A 13 -1.06 7.53 -6.65
C GLY A 13 -0.51 7.85 -8.02
N ALA A 14 0.27 8.93 -8.13
CA ALA A 14 0.99 9.31 -9.33
C ALA A 14 2.48 9.43 -9.04
N GLY A 15 3.33 9.23 -10.04
CA GLY A 15 4.78 9.37 -9.93
C GLY A 15 5.37 8.58 -8.75
N THR A 16 6.16 9.23 -7.89
CA THR A 16 6.77 8.60 -6.71
C THR A 16 5.73 7.99 -5.77
N SER A 17 4.61 8.68 -5.53
CA SER A 17 3.55 8.19 -4.63
C SER A 17 2.91 6.90 -5.15
N GLY A 18 2.65 6.81 -6.46
CA GLY A 18 2.14 5.59 -7.09
C GLY A 18 3.14 4.44 -7.04
N ARG A 19 4.43 4.72 -7.30
CA ARG A 19 5.51 3.71 -7.21
C ARG A 19 5.65 3.15 -5.80
N LEU A 20 5.53 3.98 -4.77
CA LEU A 20 5.58 3.53 -3.38
C LEU A 20 4.38 2.63 -3.04
N GLY A 21 3.18 2.94 -3.55
CA GLY A 21 2.01 2.07 -3.40
C GLY A 21 2.21 0.71 -4.05
N ILE A 22 2.77 0.67 -5.27
CA ILE A 22 3.10 -0.58 -5.97
C ILE A 22 4.16 -1.37 -5.21
N LEU A 23 5.22 -0.71 -4.72
CA LEU A 23 6.28 -1.33 -3.94
C LEU A 23 5.69 -2.03 -2.70
N ASP A 24 4.93 -1.32 -1.88
CA ASP A 24 4.34 -1.88 -0.66
C ASP A 24 3.38 -3.04 -0.97
N ALA A 25 2.55 -2.89 -2.01
CA ALA A 25 1.62 -3.94 -2.45
C ALA A 25 2.35 -5.21 -2.91
N SER A 26 3.47 -5.06 -3.66
CA SER A 26 4.23 -6.19 -4.19
C SER A 26 4.96 -7.01 -3.12
N GLU A 27 5.28 -6.40 -1.98
CA GLU A 27 5.97 -7.06 -0.86
C GLU A 27 5.02 -7.84 0.07
N CYS A 28 3.70 -7.59 0.00
CA CYS A 28 2.74 -8.27 0.89
C CYS A 28 2.62 -9.78 0.64
N PRO A 29 2.52 -10.30 -0.61
CA PRO A 29 2.44 -11.74 -0.84
C PRO A 29 3.66 -12.53 -0.33
N PRO A 30 4.92 -12.18 -0.66
CA PRO A 30 6.07 -12.95 -0.20
C PRO A 30 6.32 -12.85 1.30
N THR A 31 5.91 -11.74 1.93
CA THR A 31 6.12 -11.50 3.36
C THR A 31 5.07 -12.18 4.23
N TYR A 32 3.81 -12.14 3.84
CA TYR A 32 2.68 -12.53 4.67
C TYR A 32 1.87 -13.71 4.10
N GLY A 33 2.28 -14.29 2.99
CA GLY A 33 1.57 -15.41 2.37
C GLY A 33 0.14 -15.07 1.92
N VAL A 34 -0.15 -13.79 1.72
CA VAL A 34 -1.48 -13.37 1.25
C VAL A 34 -1.62 -13.57 -0.25
N LYS A 35 -2.85 -13.78 -0.70
CA LYS A 35 -3.12 -13.93 -2.13
C LYS A 35 -2.73 -12.65 -2.88
N PRO A 36 -2.12 -12.77 -4.07
CA PRO A 36 -1.96 -11.63 -4.98
C PRO A 36 -3.30 -10.93 -5.20
N GLY A 37 -3.29 -9.60 -5.18
CA GLY A 37 -4.51 -8.79 -5.34
C GLY A 37 -5.23 -8.44 -4.04
N LEU A 38 -4.80 -8.92 -2.87
CA LEU A 38 -5.33 -8.45 -1.58
C LEU A 38 -4.91 -6.99 -1.32
N VAL A 39 -3.67 -6.66 -1.65
CA VAL A 39 -3.15 -5.29 -1.67
C VAL A 39 -2.80 -4.96 -3.11
N VAL A 40 -3.35 -3.87 -3.64
CA VAL A 40 -3.22 -3.46 -5.04
C VAL A 40 -2.63 -2.07 -5.11
N GLY A 41 -1.63 -1.86 -5.95
CA GLY A 41 -1.08 -0.54 -6.26
C GLY A 41 -1.51 -0.09 -7.65
N LEU A 42 -2.09 1.11 -7.74
CA LEU A 42 -2.44 1.78 -9.00
C LEU A 42 -1.62 3.05 -9.16
N ILE A 43 -1.11 3.27 -10.35
CA ILE A 43 -0.31 4.45 -10.69
C ILE A 43 -0.87 5.14 -11.93
N ALA A 44 -0.99 6.46 -11.88
CA ALA A 44 -1.36 7.25 -13.05
C ALA A 44 -0.42 6.99 -14.23
N GLY A 45 -0.98 6.62 -15.40
CA GLY A 45 -0.22 6.20 -16.58
C GLY A 45 0.06 4.70 -16.65
N GLY A 46 -0.45 3.88 -15.70
CA GLY A 46 -0.39 2.43 -15.76
C GLY A 46 1.01 1.84 -15.58
N GLU A 47 1.20 0.59 -15.98
CA GLU A 47 2.46 -0.16 -15.82
C GLU A 47 3.69 0.57 -16.37
N TYR A 48 3.56 1.24 -17.50
CA TYR A 48 4.66 1.98 -18.10
C TYR A 48 5.19 3.09 -17.16
N ALA A 49 4.29 3.72 -16.38
CA ALA A 49 4.63 4.78 -15.43
C ALA A 49 5.44 4.29 -14.21
N ILE A 50 5.55 2.97 -14.01
CA ILE A 50 6.39 2.41 -12.92
C ILE A 50 7.86 2.78 -13.16
N GLN A 51 8.34 2.67 -14.38
CA GLN A 51 9.74 2.90 -14.76
C GLN A 51 9.97 4.23 -15.47
N HIS A 52 8.94 4.81 -16.10
CA HIS A 52 9.05 6.00 -16.94
C HIS A 52 8.16 7.14 -16.42
N ALA A 53 8.52 8.38 -16.73
CA ALA A 53 7.62 9.51 -16.52
C ALA A 53 6.55 9.52 -17.64
N VAL A 54 5.28 9.66 -17.26
CA VAL A 54 4.16 9.82 -18.19
C VAL A 54 3.59 11.22 -17.96
N GLU A 55 3.90 12.12 -18.88
CA GLU A 55 3.46 13.52 -18.80
C GLU A 55 1.92 13.61 -18.78
N GLY A 56 1.39 14.47 -17.91
CA GLY A 56 -0.04 14.73 -17.80
C GLY A 56 -0.89 13.61 -17.19
N ALA A 57 -0.35 12.42 -16.93
CA ALA A 57 -1.12 11.32 -16.36
C ALA A 57 -1.71 11.66 -14.98
N GLU A 58 -0.99 12.43 -14.16
CA GLU A 58 -1.45 12.85 -12.83
C GLU A 58 -2.60 13.86 -12.87
N ASP A 59 -2.78 14.55 -14.00
CA ASP A 59 -3.85 15.54 -14.19
C ASP A 59 -5.17 14.90 -14.65
N SER A 60 -5.13 13.64 -15.09
CA SER A 60 -6.31 12.93 -15.60
C SER A 60 -7.23 12.49 -14.47
N ARG A 61 -8.29 13.27 -14.22
CA ARG A 61 -9.37 12.90 -13.30
C ARG A 61 -10.08 11.62 -13.74
N GLU A 62 -10.33 11.49 -15.05
CA GLU A 62 -10.98 10.31 -15.64
C GLU A 62 -10.11 9.07 -15.50
N GLY A 63 -8.79 9.18 -15.63
CA GLY A 63 -7.83 8.11 -15.43
C GLY A 63 -7.96 7.48 -14.04
N GLY A 64 -8.03 8.30 -13.00
CA GLY A 64 -8.19 7.81 -11.62
C GLY A 64 -9.48 7.02 -11.38
N VAL A 65 -10.57 7.43 -12.02
CA VAL A 65 -11.86 6.71 -11.96
C VAL A 65 -11.80 5.42 -12.78
N ASN A 66 -11.25 5.47 -13.99
CA ASN A 66 -11.19 4.33 -14.89
C ASN A 66 -10.30 3.21 -14.34
N ASP A 67 -9.17 3.53 -13.74
CA ASP A 67 -8.28 2.53 -13.14
C ASP A 67 -8.98 1.79 -12.00
N LEU A 68 -9.76 2.47 -11.17
CA LEU A 68 -10.57 1.84 -10.13
C LEU A 68 -11.72 0.99 -10.70
N LYS A 69 -12.37 1.42 -11.79
CA LYS A 69 -13.38 0.64 -12.48
C LYS A 69 -12.77 -0.63 -13.10
N ASN A 70 -11.62 -0.52 -13.73
CA ASN A 70 -10.95 -1.62 -14.42
C ASN A 70 -10.58 -2.77 -13.48
N ILE A 71 -10.26 -2.47 -12.21
CA ILE A 71 -10.01 -3.50 -11.18
C ILE A 71 -11.29 -4.00 -10.51
N GLY A 72 -12.47 -3.56 -10.96
CA GLY A 72 -13.75 -3.93 -10.37
C GLY A 72 -13.86 -3.50 -8.91
N LEU A 73 -13.66 -2.19 -8.62
CA LEU A 73 -13.79 -1.65 -7.26
C LEU A 73 -15.16 -1.95 -6.67
N THR A 74 -15.22 -2.38 -5.42
CA THR A 74 -16.45 -2.66 -4.68
C THR A 74 -16.52 -1.87 -3.38
N ALA A 75 -17.71 -1.70 -2.81
CA ALA A 75 -17.90 -1.01 -1.53
C ALA A 75 -17.18 -1.68 -0.34
N GLN A 76 -16.72 -2.91 -0.49
CA GLN A 76 -15.94 -3.63 0.54
C GLN A 76 -14.46 -3.24 0.55
N ASP A 77 -13.97 -2.63 -0.54
CA ASP A 77 -12.57 -2.22 -0.67
C ASP A 77 -12.25 -0.97 0.16
N VAL A 78 -10.98 -0.80 0.49
CA VAL A 78 -10.43 0.40 1.10
C VAL A 78 -9.50 1.07 0.11
N VAL A 79 -9.76 2.33 -0.25
CA VAL A 79 -8.92 3.09 -1.18
C VAL A 79 -8.06 4.09 -0.42
N VAL A 80 -6.77 4.03 -0.64
CA VAL A 80 -5.76 4.94 -0.07
C VAL A 80 -5.20 5.81 -1.20
N GLY A 81 -5.62 7.05 -1.25
CA GLY A 81 -5.11 8.05 -2.20
C GLY A 81 -3.83 8.69 -1.67
N ILE A 82 -2.77 8.69 -2.47
CA ILE A 82 -1.43 9.12 -2.07
C ILE A 82 -0.95 10.25 -2.98
N ALA A 83 -0.75 11.44 -2.41
CA ALA A 83 -0.20 12.59 -3.12
C ALA A 83 0.55 13.51 -2.16
N ALA A 84 1.85 13.68 -2.31
CA ALA A 84 2.66 14.52 -1.41
C ALA A 84 2.13 15.97 -1.33
N SER A 85 1.78 16.55 -2.47
CA SER A 85 1.17 17.88 -2.55
C SER A 85 -0.29 17.92 -2.04
N GLY A 86 -0.97 16.77 -2.07
CA GLY A 86 -2.39 16.64 -1.78
C GLY A 86 -3.31 17.28 -2.83
N ARG A 87 -2.83 17.55 -4.05
CA ARG A 87 -3.56 18.26 -5.11
C ARG A 87 -3.72 17.50 -6.41
N THR A 88 -3.20 16.28 -6.51
CA THR A 88 -3.16 15.46 -7.72
C THR A 88 -4.58 15.09 -8.19
N PRO A 89 -5.04 15.58 -9.36
CA PRO A 89 -6.42 15.40 -9.85
C PRO A 89 -6.80 13.92 -10.00
N TYR A 90 -5.90 13.09 -10.49
CA TYR A 90 -6.07 11.63 -10.60
C TYR A 90 -6.47 10.99 -9.25
N VAL A 91 -5.76 11.35 -8.17
CA VAL A 91 -6.00 10.82 -6.83
C VAL A 91 -7.32 11.34 -6.24
N ILE A 92 -7.59 12.64 -6.40
CA ILE A 92 -8.82 13.28 -5.89
C ILE A 92 -10.04 12.63 -6.52
N ALA A 93 -10.06 12.50 -7.85
CA ALA A 93 -11.20 11.91 -8.56
C ALA A 93 -11.40 10.43 -8.20
N GLY A 94 -10.32 9.67 -8.03
CA GLY A 94 -10.41 8.29 -7.56
C GLY A 94 -11.00 8.17 -6.15
N LEU A 95 -10.60 9.04 -5.23
CA LEU A 95 -11.17 9.08 -3.87
C LEU A 95 -12.65 9.49 -3.87
N GLU A 96 -13.04 10.47 -4.68
CA GLU A 96 -14.44 10.88 -4.86
C GLU A 96 -15.29 9.71 -5.37
N TYR A 97 -14.83 9.04 -6.42
CA TYR A 97 -15.50 7.87 -6.98
C TYR A 97 -15.62 6.72 -5.96
N ALA A 98 -14.54 6.41 -5.25
CA ALA A 98 -14.55 5.39 -4.21
C ALA A 98 -15.59 5.69 -3.10
N ARG A 99 -15.66 6.94 -2.66
CA ARG A 99 -16.66 7.38 -1.67
C ARG A 99 -18.09 7.27 -2.19
N GLN A 100 -18.33 7.66 -3.44
CA GLN A 100 -19.67 7.51 -4.08
C GLN A 100 -20.10 6.04 -4.14
N LEU A 101 -19.17 5.12 -4.33
CA LEU A 101 -19.41 3.69 -4.33
C LEU A 101 -19.61 3.09 -2.92
N GLY A 102 -19.32 3.86 -1.85
CA GLY A 102 -19.42 3.41 -0.47
C GLY A 102 -18.14 2.79 0.12
N CYS A 103 -17.00 2.93 -0.57
CA CYS A 103 -15.70 2.48 -0.04
C CYS A 103 -15.26 3.34 1.14
N ARG A 104 -14.51 2.74 2.07
CA ARG A 104 -13.71 3.50 3.03
C ARG A 104 -12.53 4.12 2.32
N THR A 105 -12.20 5.37 2.64
CA THR A 105 -11.13 6.11 1.96
C THR A 105 -10.16 6.74 2.93
N VAL A 106 -8.87 6.68 2.58
CA VAL A 106 -7.76 7.32 3.31
C VAL A 106 -7.02 8.24 2.35
N GLY A 107 -6.74 9.45 2.76
CA GLY A 107 -5.91 10.40 2.00
C GLY A 107 -4.55 10.58 2.70
N ILE A 108 -3.46 10.33 1.98
CA ILE A 108 -2.09 10.57 2.47
C ILE A 108 -1.50 11.75 1.72
N SER A 109 -1.20 12.84 2.44
CA SER A 109 -0.52 14.01 1.88
C SER A 109 0.46 14.61 2.90
N CYS A 110 1.40 15.43 2.43
CA CYS A 110 2.31 16.14 3.33
C CYS A 110 1.86 17.59 3.62
N ASN A 111 0.62 17.94 3.20
CA ASN A 111 0.05 19.27 3.37
C ASN A 111 -1.31 19.17 4.08
N PRO A 112 -1.42 19.67 5.31
CA PRO A 112 -2.68 19.69 6.05
C PRO A 112 -3.76 20.46 5.29
N GLY A 113 -5.00 19.98 5.36
CA GLY A 113 -6.14 20.64 4.71
C GLY A 113 -6.12 20.60 3.18
N SER A 114 -5.24 19.79 2.59
CA SER A 114 -5.20 19.62 1.13
C SER A 114 -6.45 18.95 0.58
N ALA A 115 -6.69 19.07 -0.72
CA ALA A 115 -7.85 18.47 -1.38
C ALA A 115 -7.93 16.95 -1.17
N VAL A 116 -6.80 16.22 -1.24
CA VAL A 116 -6.75 14.78 -0.93
C VAL A 116 -7.18 14.51 0.52
N SER A 117 -6.69 15.32 1.49
CA SER A 117 -7.03 15.15 2.90
C SER A 117 -8.51 15.43 3.20
N THR A 118 -9.12 16.42 2.53
CA THR A 118 -10.52 16.80 2.73
C THR A 118 -11.51 15.93 1.96
N THR A 119 -11.07 15.33 0.85
CA THR A 119 -11.89 14.40 0.05
C THR A 119 -12.03 13.04 0.73
N ALA A 120 -10.98 12.54 1.35
CA ALA A 120 -11.00 11.23 2.01
C ALA A 120 -11.78 11.26 3.33
N GLU A 121 -12.25 10.09 3.77
CA GLU A 121 -12.89 9.91 5.08
C GLU A 121 -11.87 10.08 6.22
N PHE A 122 -10.66 9.54 6.04
CA PHE A 122 -9.55 9.66 6.97
C PHE A 122 -8.37 10.35 6.31
N ALA A 123 -7.73 11.27 7.01
CA ALA A 123 -6.53 11.94 6.53
C ALA A 123 -5.31 11.56 7.37
N ILE A 124 -4.21 11.22 6.71
CA ILE A 124 -2.90 11.00 7.33
C ILE A 124 -1.95 12.03 6.71
N THR A 125 -1.50 12.97 7.53
CA THR A 125 -0.76 14.13 7.02
C THR A 125 0.58 14.31 7.74
N PRO A 126 1.62 13.55 7.37
CA PRO A 126 2.96 13.74 7.90
C PRO A 126 3.54 15.07 7.39
N ILE A 127 3.87 15.97 8.31
CA ILE A 127 4.47 17.27 7.99
C ILE A 127 5.98 17.10 7.92
N VAL A 128 6.56 17.20 6.73
CA VAL A 128 7.99 16.94 6.49
C VAL A 128 8.83 18.20 6.29
N GLY A 129 8.18 19.36 6.18
CA GLY A 129 8.84 20.62 5.86
C GLY A 129 9.36 20.69 4.42
N ALA A 130 10.15 21.72 4.11
CA ALA A 130 10.67 21.95 2.78
C ALA A 130 11.65 20.85 2.33
N GLU A 131 11.62 20.45 1.08
CA GLU A 131 12.61 19.55 0.49
C GLU A 131 13.97 20.24 0.28
N VAL A 132 15.05 19.48 0.32
CA VAL A 132 16.40 20.01 0.03
C VAL A 132 16.47 20.58 -1.39
N VAL A 133 15.84 19.90 -2.33
CA VAL A 133 15.62 20.42 -3.69
C VAL A 133 14.12 20.79 -3.77
N THR A 134 13.83 22.08 -3.83
CA THR A 134 12.46 22.60 -3.83
C THR A 134 11.60 21.92 -4.90
N GLY A 135 10.45 21.41 -4.49
CA GLY A 135 9.51 20.71 -5.38
C GLY A 135 9.82 19.22 -5.61
N SER A 136 10.99 18.71 -5.20
CA SER A 136 11.34 17.29 -5.35
C SER A 136 10.77 16.43 -4.23
N SER A 137 9.46 16.19 -4.26
CA SER A 137 8.72 15.47 -3.21
C SER A 137 9.02 13.97 -3.11
N ARG A 138 9.93 13.45 -3.93
CA ARG A 138 10.44 12.08 -3.84
C ARG A 138 11.33 11.82 -2.62
N MET A 139 11.82 12.86 -1.96
CA MET A 139 12.79 12.81 -0.84
C MET A 139 12.07 12.64 0.51
N LYS A 140 11.92 13.73 1.29
CA LYS A 140 11.30 13.64 2.63
C LYS A 140 9.84 13.22 2.57
N ALA A 141 9.08 13.79 1.66
CA ALA A 141 7.67 13.43 1.46
C ALA A 141 7.54 11.96 1.03
N GLY A 142 8.32 11.50 0.05
CA GLY A 142 8.33 10.11 -0.37
C GLY A 142 8.73 9.15 0.76
N THR A 143 9.74 9.49 1.56
CA THR A 143 10.16 8.69 2.72
C THR A 143 9.03 8.58 3.75
N ALA A 144 8.37 9.70 4.08
CA ALA A 144 7.23 9.68 5.01
C ALA A 144 6.07 8.85 4.49
N GLN A 145 5.71 8.99 3.20
CA GLN A 145 4.68 8.18 2.57
C GLN A 145 5.02 6.69 2.63
N LYS A 146 6.26 6.30 2.30
CA LYS A 146 6.73 4.90 2.40
C LYS A 146 6.52 4.35 3.80
N LEU A 147 6.90 5.09 4.84
CA LEU A 147 6.72 4.65 6.23
C LEU A 147 5.24 4.51 6.60
N VAL A 148 4.38 5.43 6.16
CA VAL A 148 2.94 5.35 6.40
C VAL A 148 2.34 4.12 5.71
N LEU A 149 2.70 3.83 4.45
CA LEU A 149 2.22 2.64 3.74
C LEU A 149 2.66 1.36 4.44
N ASN A 150 3.93 1.26 4.82
CA ASN A 150 4.42 0.08 5.56
C ASN A 150 3.70 -0.09 6.91
N MET A 151 3.37 0.99 7.63
CA MET A 151 2.57 0.91 8.87
C MET A 151 1.15 0.45 8.59
N LEU A 152 0.53 0.89 7.51
CA LEU A 152 -0.84 0.48 7.13
C LEU A 152 -0.88 -1.01 6.76
N SER A 153 -0.03 -1.45 5.85
CA SER A 153 0.01 -2.86 5.40
C SER A 153 0.42 -3.78 6.54
N THR A 154 1.49 -3.47 7.28
CA THR A 154 1.93 -4.28 8.43
C THR A 154 0.86 -4.35 9.52
N GLY A 155 0.23 -3.21 9.87
CA GLY A 155 -0.85 -3.18 10.84
C GLY A 155 -2.07 -3.98 10.42
N LEU A 156 -2.40 -3.97 9.11
CA LEU A 156 -3.43 -4.83 8.54
C LEU A 156 -3.06 -6.31 8.71
N MET A 157 -1.84 -6.71 8.36
CA MET A 157 -1.39 -8.10 8.41
C MET A 157 -1.30 -8.62 9.85
N ILE A 158 -0.85 -7.80 10.81
CA ILE A 158 -0.88 -8.13 12.25
C ILE A 158 -2.31 -8.41 12.69
N LYS A 159 -3.27 -7.53 12.35
CA LYS A 159 -4.69 -7.71 12.69
C LYS A 159 -5.35 -8.89 11.98
N SER A 160 -4.78 -9.33 10.86
CA SER A 160 -5.23 -10.52 10.11
C SER A 160 -4.58 -11.82 10.59
N GLY A 161 -3.79 -11.79 11.66
CA GLY A 161 -3.15 -12.98 12.23
C GLY A 161 -1.93 -13.49 11.45
N LYS A 162 -1.33 -12.65 10.58
CA LYS A 162 -0.18 -13.02 9.74
C LYS A 162 1.17 -12.86 10.45
N VAL A 163 1.16 -12.46 11.71
CA VAL A 163 2.37 -12.19 12.51
C VAL A 163 2.20 -12.80 13.90
N PHE A 164 3.21 -13.49 14.39
CA PHE A 164 3.29 -13.99 15.76
C PHE A 164 4.43 -13.28 16.51
N GLY A 165 4.11 -12.45 17.51
CA GLY A 165 5.09 -11.54 18.11
C GLY A 165 5.65 -10.57 17.07
N ASN A 166 6.92 -10.73 16.72
CA ASN A 166 7.60 -10.02 15.63
C ASN A 166 8.00 -10.95 14.46
N LEU A 167 7.47 -12.18 14.44
CA LEU A 167 7.81 -13.19 13.44
C LEU A 167 6.80 -13.21 12.31
N MET A 168 7.27 -13.22 11.05
CA MET A 168 6.46 -13.33 9.84
C MET A 168 6.13 -14.80 9.57
N VAL A 169 5.18 -15.36 10.31
CA VAL A 169 4.90 -16.81 10.37
C VAL A 169 4.33 -17.39 9.07
N ASP A 170 3.74 -16.56 8.21
CA ASP A 170 3.15 -16.99 6.92
C ASP A 170 4.07 -16.72 5.72
N VAL A 171 5.38 -16.57 5.95
CA VAL A 171 6.33 -16.38 4.85
C VAL A 171 6.31 -17.55 3.86
N VAL A 172 6.23 -17.24 2.57
CA VAL A 172 6.28 -18.26 1.52
C VAL A 172 7.74 -18.48 1.09
N ALA A 173 8.27 -19.68 1.34
CA ALA A 173 9.64 -20.02 0.95
C ALA A 173 9.71 -20.37 -0.54
N THR A 174 10.18 -19.42 -1.33
CA THR A 174 10.41 -19.57 -2.77
C THR A 174 11.88 -19.84 -3.12
N ASN A 175 12.77 -19.83 -2.13
CA ASN A 175 14.19 -20.08 -2.28
C ASN A 175 14.78 -20.61 -0.96
N GLU A 176 16.03 -21.14 -1.04
CA GLU A 176 16.74 -21.73 0.10
C GLU A 176 16.87 -20.74 1.30
N LYS A 177 17.19 -19.48 1.04
CA LYS A 177 17.29 -18.45 2.08
C LYS A 177 15.97 -18.30 2.85
N LEU A 178 14.83 -18.35 2.18
CA LEU A 178 13.51 -18.24 2.80
C LEU A 178 13.13 -19.51 3.54
N HIS A 179 13.53 -20.68 3.03
CA HIS A 179 13.34 -21.95 3.74
C HIS A 179 14.10 -21.98 5.07
N VAL A 180 15.39 -21.62 5.07
CA VAL A 180 16.17 -21.47 6.31
C VAL A 180 15.51 -20.49 7.28
N ARG A 181 14.92 -19.40 6.75
CA ARG A 181 14.15 -18.44 7.57
C ARG A 181 12.91 -19.07 8.19
N GLN A 182 12.13 -19.86 7.44
CA GLN A 182 10.95 -20.57 7.99
C GLN A 182 11.35 -21.48 9.14
N VAL A 183 12.38 -22.31 8.99
CA VAL A 183 12.90 -23.17 10.05
C VAL A 183 13.26 -22.37 11.30
N ASN A 184 13.96 -21.25 11.14
CA ASN A 184 14.31 -20.39 12.26
C ASN A 184 13.09 -19.73 12.90
N ILE A 185 12.06 -19.37 12.14
CA ILE A 185 10.80 -18.83 12.66
C ILE A 185 10.10 -19.86 13.52
N VAL A 186 9.96 -21.12 13.04
CA VAL A 186 9.35 -22.22 13.81
C VAL A 186 10.11 -22.46 15.11
N LYS A 187 11.46 -22.55 15.04
CA LYS A 187 12.30 -22.70 16.25
C LYS A 187 12.09 -21.56 17.25
N ASN A 188 12.08 -20.31 16.78
CA ASN A 188 11.90 -19.15 17.65
C ASN A 188 10.49 -19.08 18.26
N ALA A 189 9.47 -19.48 17.52
CA ALA A 189 8.10 -19.45 17.98
C ALA A 189 7.77 -20.58 18.99
N THR A 190 8.40 -21.76 18.84
CA THR A 190 8.01 -22.96 19.59
C THR A 190 9.08 -23.46 20.56
N GLY A 191 10.34 -23.04 20.41
CA GLY A 191 11.48 -23.54 21.17
C GLY A 191 11.97 -24.93 20.72
N CYS A 192 11.45 -25.50 19.62
CA CYS A 192 11.85 -26.81 19.11
C CYS A 192 13.26 -26.79 18.45
N ASN A 193 13.84 -27.98 18.23
CA ASN A 193 15.10 -28.08 17.48
C ASN A 193 14.89 -27.98 15.95
N ALA A 194 15.99 -27.97 15.18
CA ALA A 194 15.93 -27.80 13.74
C ALA A 194 15.22 -28.96 13.03
N GLU A 195 15.46 -30.19 13.45
CA GLU A 195 14.85 -31.39 12.87
C GLU A 195 13.32 -31.41 13.06
N GLN A 196 12.86 -31.03 14.24
CA GLN A 196 11.43 -30.88 14.53
C GLN A 196 10.81 -29.73 13.73
N ALA A 197 11.51 -28.63 13.56
CA ALA A 197 11.04 -27.50 12.77
C ALA A 197 10.92 -27.85 11.29
N GLU A 198 11.90 -28.56 10.72
CA GLU A 198 11.87 -29.08 9.34
C GLU A 198 10.71 -30.05 9.12
N ALA A 199 10.45 -30.94 10.09
CA ALA A 199 9.38 -31.91 9.98
C ALA A 199 7.97 -31.29 10.07
N ALA A 200 7.85 -30.04 10.59
CA ALA A 200 6.59 -29.32 10.74
C ALA A 200 6.26 -28.41 9.53
N LEU A 201 7.21 -28.16 8.63
CA LEU A 201 7.07 -27.35 7.42
C LEU A 201 6.71 -28.16 6.19
#